data_1a5186183f7d32be27ee367b5d0ff6b0
#
_entry.id   1a5186183f7d32be27ee367b5d0ff6b0
#
_cell.length_a   1.000
_cell.length_b   1.000
_cell.length_c   1.000
_cell.angle_alpha   90.00
_cell.angle_beta   90.00
_cell.angle_gamma   90.00
#
_symmetry.space_group_name_H-M   'P 1'
#
loop_
_entity.id
_entity.type
_entity.pdbx_description
1 polymer ?
#
loop_
_entity_poly.entity_id
_entity_poly.type
_entity_poly.pdbx_seq_one_letter_code
_entity_poly.pdbx_strand_id
1 'polypeptide(L)'
;VLTRDIVSPVKNSVKGLDSIISEIEDEQMREVIYPLLPPAWHREIEYYTQNEFDSKIIDDGEINMVTSDLINEKYNEDKYNPIDGQIIRGCDHLSAYIEAYMSLSYGIKSEQMQSGYDHLKGKYKDKVIGGINFGELFGYFVL
;
A
#
# COMPACT_ATOMS: atom_id res chain seq x y z
N VAL A 1 -11.17 -5.10 9.34
CA VAL A 1 -10.04 -5.36 10.17
C VAL A 1 -10.37 -5.13 11.65
N LEU A 2 -10.06 -6.09 12.50
CA LEU A 2 -10.54 -6.16 13.89
C LEU A 2 -9.74 -5.26 14.85
N THR A 3 -8.53 -4.86 14.46
CA THR A 3 -7.61 -4.08 15.30
C THR A 3 -7.77 -2.57 15.25
N ARG A 4 -8.61 -2.02 14.40
CA ARG A 4 -8.62 -0.61 13.98
C ARG A 4 -7.31 -0.18 13.32
N ASP A 5 -7.39 0.66 12.34
CA ASP A 5 -6.22 1.20 11.66
C ASP A 5 -5.37 2.03 12.63
N ILE A 6 -4.10 1.66 12.77
CA ILE A 6 -3.13 2.41 13.58
C ILE A 6 -2.40 3.37 12.66
N VAL A 7 -2.63 4.66 12.85
CA VAL A 7 -2.05 5.69 12.00
C VAL A 7 -0.53 5.64 11.93
N SER A 8 0.02 5.84 10.74
CA SER A 8 1.46 5.71 10.46
C SER A 8 2.39 6.46 11.43
N PRO A 9 2.07 7.67 11.94
CA PRO A 9 2.91 8.33 12.95
C PRO A 9 3.06 7.51 14.25
N VAL A 10 2.03 6.76 14.64
CA VAL A 10 2.08 5.89 15.83
C VAL A 10 2.86 4.62 15.51
N LYS A 11 2.63 3.98 14.35
CA LYS A 11 3.40 2.81 13.91
C LYS A 11 4.90 3.11 13.88
N ASN A 12 5.29 4.28 13.38
CA ASN A 12 6.68 4.69 13.23
C ASN A 12 7.31 5.24 14.52
N SER A 13 6.54 5.48 15.59
CA SER A 13 7.03 6.04 16.85
C SER A 13 7.88 5.06 17.67
N VAL A 14 7.69 3.77 17.47
CA VAL A 14 8.41 2.71 18.19
C VAL A 14 9.02 1.73 17.20
N LYS A 15 10.32 1.51 17.30
CA LYS A 15 11.03 0.57 16.43
C LYS A 15 10.47 -0.86 16.59
N GLY A 16 10.07 -1.48 15.50
CA GLY A 16 9.53 -2.84 15.47
C GLY A 16 8.02 -2.94 15.74
N LEU A 17 7.34 -1.84 16.05
CA LEU A 17 5.88 -1.85 16.26
C LEU A 17 5.12 -2.30 15.01
N ASP A 18 5.56 -1.87 13.83
CA ASP A 18 4.95 -2.25 12.56
C ASP A 18 4.98 -3.76 12.34
N SER A 19 6.11 -4.43 12.62
CA SER A 19 6.21 -5.90 12.53
C SER A 19 5.28 -6.60 13.51
N ILE A 20 5.15 -6.10 14.74
CA ILE A 20 4.25 -6.68 15.74
C ILE A 20 2.79 -6.54 15.31
N ILE A 21 2.43 -5.40 14.73
CA ILE A 21 1.08 -5.16 14.21
C ILE A 21 0.77 -6.12 13.07
N SER A 22 1.70 -6.31 12.13
CA SER A 22 1.54 -7.27 11.03
C SER A 22 1.38 -8.71 11.53
N GLU A 23 2.15 -9.13 12.55
CA GLU A 23 1.98 -10.45 13.17
C GLU A 23 0.58 -10.63 13.79
N ILE A 24 0.06 -9.62 14.48
CA ILE A 24 -1.28 -9.63 15.06
C ILE A 24 -2.35 -9.69 13.97
N GLU A 25 -2.19 -8.93 12.90
CA GLU A 25 -3.12 -8.92 11.76
C GLU A 25 -3.15 -10.30 11.08
N ASP A 26 -2.00 -10.91 10.84
CA ASP A 26 -1.87 -12.26 10.28
C ASP A 26 -2.50 -13.33 11.18
N GLU A 27 -2.31 -13.24 12.49
CA GLU A 27 -2.93 -14.15 13.45
C GLU A 27 -4.46 -14.01 13.45
N GLN A 28 -4.96 -12.79 13.41
CA GLN A 28 -6.40 -12.53 13.32
C GLN A 28 -7.01 -13.02 12.01
N MET A 29 -6.30 -12.87 10.89
CA MET A 29 -6.74 -13.45 9.61
C MET A 29 -6.89 -14.96 9.73
N ARG A 30 -5.89 -15.65 10.29
CA ARG A 30 -5.91 -17.13 10.46
C ARG A 30 -6.96 -17.62 11.44
N GLU A 31 -7.11 -16.96 12.59
CA GLU A 31 -7.96 -17.44 13.67
C GLU A 31 -9.42 -17.01 13.57
N VAL A 32 -9.67 -15.84 12.97
CA VAL A 32 -11.01 -15.23 12.97
C VAL A 32 -11.62 -15.19 11.58
N ILE A 33 -10.86 -14.82 10.55
CA ILE A 33 -11.40 -14.58 9.21
C ILE A 33 -11.44 -15.88 8.38
N TYR A 34 -10.33 -16.60 8.29
CA TYR A 34 -10.28 -17.81 7.46
C TYR A 34 -11.27 -18.90 7.87
N PRO A 35 -11.57 -19.14 9.16
CA PRO A 35 -12.60 -20.10 9.54
C PRO A 35 -14.01 -19.77 9.04
N LEU A 36 -14.27 -18.50 8.69
CA LEU A 36 -15.56 -18.06 8.15
C LEU A 36 -15.64 -18.18 6.62
N LEU A 37 -14.55 -18.54 5.97
CA LEU A 37 -14.43 -18.56 4.51
C LEU A 37 -14.20 -19.98 3.98
N PRO A 38 -14.63 -20.28 2.74
CA PRO A 38 -14.28 -21.55 2.09
C PRO A 38 -12.75 -21.72 2.03
N PRO A 39 -12.20 -22.90 2.39
CA PRO A 39 -10.75 -23.13 2.36
C PRO A 39 -10.09 -22.85 1.01
N ALA A 40 -10.83 -23.02 -0.09
CA ALA A 40 -10.34 -22.74 -1.43
C ALA A 40 -9.99 -21.25 -1.68
N TRP A 41 -10.54 -20.34 -0.87
CA TRP A 41 -10.29 -18.90 -0.98
C TRP A 41 -9.11 -18.41 -0.15
N HIS A 42 -8.65 -19.20 0.85
CA HIS A 42 -7.62 -18.76 1.78
C HIS A 42 -6.34 -18.34 1.06
N ARG A 43 -5.85 -19.18 0.12
CA ARG A 43 -4.63 -18.90 -0.64
C ARG A 43 -4.73 -17.63 -1.48
N GLU A 44 -5.88 -17.39 -2.10
CA GLU A 44 -6.10 -16.20 -2.92
C GLU A 44 -6.15 -14.94 -2.05
N ILE A 45 -6.87 -14.99 -0.92
CA ILE A 45 -6.93 -13.87 0.03
C ILE A 45 -5.54 -13.58 0.60
N GLU A 46 -4.80 -14.60 1.01
CA GLU A 46 -3.41 -14.47 1.49
C GLU A 46 -2.53 -13.81 0.43
N TYR A 47 -2.65 -14.22 -0.82
CA TYR A 47 -1.88 -13.64 -1.93
C TYR A 47 -2.13 -12.14 -2.09
N TYR A 48 -3.38 -11.66 -1.91
CA TYR A 48 -3.73 -10.24 -2.04
C TYR A 48 -3.49 -9.42 -0.78
N THR A 49 -3.52 -10.02 0.40
CA THR A 49 -3.48 -9.28 1.68
C THR A 49 -2.13 -9.31 2.36
N GLN A 50 -1.34 -10.37 2.20
CA GLN A 50 0.00 -10.43 2.77
C GLN A 50 1.01 -9.70 1.90
N ASN A 51 1.83 -8.84 2.53
CA ASN A 51 2.86 -8.07 1.86
C ASN A 51 2.31 -7.34 0.61
N GLU A 52 1.24 -6.60 0.79
CA GLU A 52 0.50 -5.90 -0.26
C GLU A 52 1.37 -4.93 -1.09
N PHE A 53 2.48 -4.46 -0.51
CA PHE A 53 3.42 -3.56 -1.16
C PHE A 53 4.58 -4.26 -1.87
N ASP A 54 4.56 -5.58 -1.90
CA ASP A 54 5.52 -6.36 -2.66
C ASP A 54 4.98 -6.63 -4.07
N SER A 55 5.81 -6.38 -5.09
CA SER A 55 5.45 -6.69 -6.47
C SER A 55 5.67 -8.18 -6.74
N LYS A 56 4.63 -8.87 -7.19
CA LYS A 56 4.61 -10.33 -7.32
C LYS A 56 3.70 -10.81 -8.45
N ILE A 57 3.96 -12.01 -8.92
CA ILE A 57 3.20 -12.69 -9.97
C ILE A 57 2.98 -14.15 -9.59
N ILE A 58 2.06 -14.82 -10.29
CA ILE A 58 1.94 -16.27 -10.30
C ILE A 58 2.39 -16.77 -11.67
N ASP A 59 3.44 -17.58 -11.70
CA ASP A 59 3.93 -18.24 -12.90
C ASP A 59 4.07 -19.74 -12.62
N ASP A 60 3.53 -20.58 -13.48
CA ASP A 60 3.43 -22.04 -13.29
C ASP A 60 2.85 -22.48 -11.92
N GLY A 61 1.96 -21.67 -11.34
CA GLY A 61 1.32 -21.92 -10.05
C GLY A 61 2.16 -21.53 -8.84
N GLU A 62 3.32 -20.97 -9.04
CA GLU A 62 4.21 -20.48 -7.98
C GLU A 62 4.21 -18.95 -7.90
N ILE A 63 4.33 -18.42 -6.67
CA ILE A 63 4.44 -17.00 -6.41
C ILE A 63 5.89 -16.58 -6.58
N ASN A 64 6.13 -15.65 -7.50
CA ASN A 64 7.44 -15.11 -7.78
C ASN A 64 7.46 -13.60 -7.47
N MET A 65 8.49 -13.18 -6.71
CA MET A 65 8.74 -11.76 -6.46
C MET A 65 9.41 -11.14 -7.68
N VAL A 66 8.90 -10.01 -8.12
CA VAL A 66 9.36 -9.32 -9.32
C VAL A 66 9.44 -7.80 -9.08
N THR A 67 9.97 -7.06 -10.04
CA THR A 67 9.95 -5.59 -9.97
C THR A 67 8.73 -5.04 -10.70
N SER A 68 8.31 -3.82 -10.35
CA SER A 68 7.26 -3.09 -11.06
C SER A 68 7.53 -2.95 -12.56
N ASP A 69 8.79 -2.65 -12.92
CA ASP A 69 9.19 -2.53 -14.33
C ASP A 69 9.02 -3.87 -15.07
N LEU A 70 9.39 -4.97 -14.43
CA LEU A 70 9.27 -6.30 -15.03
C LEU A 70 7.80 -6.74 -15.19
N ILE A 71 6.92 -6.36 -14.26
CA ILE A 71 5.48 -6.55 -14.42
C ILE A 71 5.01 -5.82 -15.67
N ASN A 72 5.36 -4.54 -15.78
CA ASN A 72 4.91 -3.69 -16.88
C ASN A 72 5.44 -4.16 -18.26
N GLU A 73 6.69 -4.65 -18.32
CA GLU A 73 7.32 -5.08 -19.56
C GLU A 73 6.94 -6.49 -20.01
N LYS A 74 6.77 -7.41 -19.07
CA LYS A 74 6.67 -8.85 -19.39
C LYS A 74 5.45 -9.56 -18.82
N TYR A 75 5.02 -9.19 -17.63
CA TYR A 75 4.01 -9.94 -16.87
C TYR A 75 2.67 -9.22 -16.74
N ASN A 76 2.39 -8.26 -17.60
CA ASN A 76 1.16 -7.46 -17.61
C ASN A 76 -0.01 -8.19 -18.32
N GLU A 77 -0.17 -9.48 -18.08
CA GLU A 77 -1.27 -10.29 -18.60
C GLU A 77 -1.98 -10.99 -17.42
N ASP A 78 -3.31 -11.10 -17.50
CA ASP A 78 -4.15 -11.69 -16.44
C ASP A 78 -3.70 -13.10 -16.02
N LYS A 79 -3.13 -13.88 -16.95
CA LYS A 79 -2.62 -15.22 -16.65
C LYS A 79 -1.56 -15.30 -15.57
N TYR A 80 -0.82 -14.20 -15.35
CA TYR A 80 0.20 -14.08 -14.30
C TYR A 80 -0.36 -13.52 -13.00
N ASN A 81 -1.62 -13.09 -12.98
CA ASN A 81 -2.26 -12.45 -11.83
C ASN A 81 -1.36 -11.41 -11.14
N PRO A 82 -0.83 -10.41 -11.86
CA PRO A 82 0.21 -9.54 -11.35
C PRO A 82 -0.31 -8.62 -10.26
N ILE A 83 0.49 -8.44 -9.21
CA ILE A 83 0.30 -7.42 -8.19
C ILE A 83 1.52 -6.50 -8.21
N ASP A 84 1.32 -5.23 -8.54
CA ASP A 84 2.37 -4.22 -8.46
C ASP A 84 2.29 -3.48 -7.12
N GLY A 85 3.03 -3.97 -6.14
CA GLY A 85 3.08 -3.41 -4.80
C GLY A 85 3.63 -1.97 -4.75
N GLN A 86 4.44 -1.56 -5.72
CA GLN A 86 4.94 -0.18 -5.77
C GLN A 86 3.85 0.78 -6.24
N ILE A 87 3.02 0.38 -7.20
CA ILE A 87 1.84 1.16 -7.61
C ILE A 87 0.84 1.24 -6.46
N ILE A 88 0.54 0.11 -5.79
CA ILE A 88 -0.37 0.09 -4.64
C ILE A 88 0.12 1.05 -3.55
N ARG A 89 1.40 1.00 -3.20
CA ARG A 89 2.01 1.95 -2.23
C ARG A 89 1.93 3.41 -2.71
N GLY A 90 2.12 3.64 -3.99
CA GLY A 90 1.97 4.96 -4.59
C GLY A 90 0.55 5.50 -4.45
N CYS A 91 -0.46 4.65 -4.69
CA CYS A 91 -1.87 4.99 -4.54
C CYS A 91 -2.27 5.22 -3.07
N ASP A 92 -1.77 4.39 -2.14
CA ASP A 92 -1.98 4.56 -0.70
C ASP A 92 -1.42 5.92 -0.23
N HIS A 93 -0.18 6.24 -0.60
CA HIS A 93 0.41 7.53 -0.28
C HIS A 93 -0.32 8.71 -0.95
N LEU A 94 -0.83 8.54 -2.18
CA LEU A 94 -1.61 9.57 -2.85
C LEU A 94 -2.94 9.83 -2.12
N SER A 95 -3.60 8.78 -1.65
CA SER A 95 -4.81 8.89 -0.84
C SER A 95 -4.56 9.69 0.44
N ALA A 96 -3.52 9.33 1.20
CA ALA A 96 -3.12 10.05 2.41
C ALA A 96 -2.74 11.53 2.12
N TYR A 97 -2.09 11.77 0.99
CA TYR A 97 -1.72 13.11 0.55
C TYR A 97 -2.94 13.98 0.22
N ILE A 98 -3.94 13.41 -0.48
CA ILE A 98 -5.19 14.09 -0.81
C ILE A 98 -5.98 14.40 0.46
N GLU A 99 -6.04 13.47 1.41
CA GLU A 99 -6.70 13.68 2.69
C GLU A 99 -6.05 14.83 3.48
N ALA A 100 -4.72 14.86 3.53
CA ALA A 100 -3.97 15.95 4.15
C ALA A 100 -4.23 17.30 3.44
N TYR A 101 -4.16 17.32 2.11
CA TYR A 101 -4.48 18.49 1.29
C TYR A 101 -5.89 19.03 1.59
N MET A 102 -6.90 18.17 1.56
CA MET A 102 -8.28 18.58 1.82
C MET A 102 -8.44 19.15 3.23
N SER A 103 -7.90 18.47 4.22
CA SER A 103 -7.97 18.92 5.62
C SER A 103 -7.32 20.29 5.84
N LEU A 104 -6.11 20.48 5.30
CA LEU A 104 -5.39 21.75 5.38
C LEU A 104 -6.10 22.87 4.61
N SER A 105 -6.67 22.56 3.43
CA SER A 105 -7.44 23.50 2.60
C SER A 105 -8.71 23.97 3.32
N TYR A 106 -9.31 23.12 4.14
CA TYR A 106 -10.46 23.49 4.98
C TYR A 106 -10.07 24.20 6.29
N GLY A 107 -8.79 24.51 6.47
CA GLY A 107 -8.29 25.32 7.58
C GLY A 107 -7.96 24.53 8.85
N ILE A 108 -7.89 23.19 8.78
CA ILE A 108 -7.37 22.39 9.89
C ILE A 108 -5.89 22.68 10.06
N LYS A 109 -5.49 23.09 11.27
CA LYS A 109 -4.09 23.36 11.60
C LYS A 109 -3.50 22.19 12.36
N SER A 110 -2.62 21.44 11.72
CA SER A 110 -1.89 20.30 12.29
C SER A 110 -0.47 20.29 11.71
N GLU A 111 0.52 20.43 12.57
CA GLU A 111 1.94 20.37 12.16
C GLU A 111 2.29 18.98 11.60
N GLN A 112 1.74 17.92 12.17
CA GLN A 112 1.95 16.55 11.72
C GLN A 112 1.38 16.35 10.30
N MET A 113 0.18 16.87 10.04
CA MET A 113 -0.47 16.77 8.73
C MET A 113 0.27 17.59 7.68
N GLN A 114 0.70 18.81 8.02
CA GLN A 114 1.52 19.64 7.14
C GLN A 114 2.86 18.95 6.82
N SER A 115 3.53 18.41 7.83
CA SER A 115 4.79 17.69 7.65
C SER A 115 4.61 16.45 6.77
N GLY A 116 3.54 15.68 6.96
CA GLY A 116 3.19 14.52 6.14
C GLY A 116 2.93 14.92 4.68
N TYR A 117 2.16 15.97 4.47
CA TYR A 117 1.88 16.53 3.14
C TYR A 117 3.18 16.94 2.43
N ASP A 118 4.04 17.73 3.07
CA ASP A 118 5.30 18.20 2.48
C ASP A 118 6.28 17.05 2.19
N HIS A 119 6.33 16.05 3.10
CA HIS A 119 7.14 14.85 2.91
C HIS A 119 6.70 14.05 1.68
N LEU A 120 5.41 13.76 1.55
CA LEU A 120 4.88 12.98 0.43
C LEU A 120 5.02 13.73 -0.89
N LYS A 121 4.76 15.04 -0.91
CA LYS A 121 5.01 15.91 -2.07
C LYS A 121 6.45 15.82 -2.55
N GLY A 122 7.42 15.93 -1.64
CA GLY A 122 8.84 15.82 -1.96
C GLY A 122 9.23 14.42 -2.46
N LYS A 123 8.70 13.38 -1.81
CA LYS A 123 8.98 11.98 -2.14
C LYS A 123 8.55 11.59 -3.56
N TYR A 124 7.41 12.11 -4.03
CA TYR A 124 6.81 11.72 -5.31
C TYR A 124 7.03 12.71 -6.45
N LYS A 125 7.65 13.87 -6.21
CA LYS A 125 7.81 14.99 -7.16
C LYS A 125 8.22 14.57 -8.58
N ASP A 126 9.15 13.62 -8.69
CA ASP A 126 9.72 13.18 -9.97
C ASP A 126 9.58 11.65 -10.15
N LYS A 127 8.60 11.03 -9.48
CA LYS A 127 8.44 9.57 -9.49
C LYS A 127 7.58 9.10 -10.65
N VAL A 128 8.11 8.16 -11.40
CA VAL A 128 7.37 7.33 -12.36
C VAL A 128 7.47 5.89 -11.89
N ILE A 129 6.34 5.20 -11.75
CA ILE A 129 6.25 3.82 -11.27
C ILE A 129 5.30 3.08 -12.19
N GLY A 130 5.74 1.97 -12.80
CA GLY A 130 4.92 1.19 -13.74
C GLY A 130 4.37 2.02 -14.91
N GLY A 131 5.11 3.02 -15.38
CA GLY A 131 4.68 3.93 -16.44
C GLY A 131 3.73 5.06 -15.98
N ILE A 132 3.31 5.09 -14.71
CA ILE A 132 2.43 6.14 -14.15
C ILE A 132 3.29 7.27 -13.59
N ASN A 133 3.04 8.50 -14.02
CA ASN A 133 3.72 9.69 -13.50
C ASN A 133 3.06 10.16 -12.20
N PHE A 134 3.52 9.63 -11.08
CA PHE A 134 3.05 10.03 -9.75
C PHE A 134 3.38 11.50 -9.44
N GLY A 135 4.48 12.05 -9.99
CA GLY A 135 4.81 13.47 -9.83
C GLY A 135 3.71 14.40 -10.34
N GLU A 136 3.13 14.09 -11.49
CA GLU A 136 1.97 14.83 -12.02
C GLU A 136 0.73 14.66 -11.14
N LEU A 137 0.42 13.42 -10.71
CA LEU A 137 -0.74 13.15 -9.87
C LEU A 137 -0.68 13.93 -8.54
N PHE A 138 0.45 13.92 -7.87
CA PHE A 138 0.65 14.69 -6.64
C PHE A 138 0.64 16.21 -6.92
N GLY A 139 1.07 16.63 -8.11
CA GLY A 139 1.09 18.02 -8.53
C GLY A 139 -0.29 18.68 -8.70
N TYR A 140 -1.37 17.91 -8.82
CA TYR A 140 -2.73 18.44 -8.87
C TYR A 140 -3.24 18.99 -7.54
N PHE A 141 -2.71 18.52 -6.42
CA PHE A 141 -3.19 18.86 -5.07
C PHE A 141 -2.16 19.73 -4.34
N VAL A 142 -2.12 21.02 -4.70
CA VAL A 142 -1.14 21.99 -4.16
C VAL A 142 -1.86 23.03 -3.30
N LEU A 143 -1.33 23.22 -2.06
CA LEU A 143 -1.77 24.30 -1.14
C LEU A 143 -1.20 25.63 -1.58
#